data_3fd1b3a549adc38dbc7ee76f8dabd9bc
#
_entry.id   3fd1b3a549adc38dbc7ee76f8dabd9bc
#
_cell.length_a   1.000
_cell.length_b   1.000
_cell.length_c   1.000
_cell.angle_alpha   90.00
_cell.angle_beta   90.00
_cell.angle_gamma   90.00
#
_symmetry.space_group_name_H-M   'P 1'
#
loop_
_entity.id
_entity.type
_entity.pdbx_description
1 polymer ?
#
loop_
_entity_poly.entity_id
_entity_poly.type
_entity_poly.pdbx_seq_one_letter_code
_entity_poly.pdbx_strand_id
1 'polypeptide(L)'
;MTRTARRAAFAAAGALLALPAGAAQTVTVTYSAAVQAPLDGRLLLLLSTDDKAEPRLQISDTSLESQQVFGIDVDGWKSGTPATFPADVVGYPVASLALVPPGVYNVQALLHRYETFKRADGHTVKLPMDRGEGQQWSRAPGNLYSTARKIKVDPAGAPIQLVLDQVIPEIKPPADTRYVKHERIRSERLSKFWGRDMYLGAHVLLPEGWDTHPQAKYPLVINHGHFPADFGGFRPEPPDPNLKCEYSDRFHLDCYNRVQQEHAHQFYQDWTGPGFPRVLLIEIQHANPYYDDSYAVNSANLGPYGDAITYELIPYLEKKYRGLGAGWARFMYGGSTGGWESMAAQVFYPDEYNGAWIACPDPIDFRAYTVVDIYKDANAYWFEGPWKKVERPGHRDYLGHLSATLEQINRMEMVLGDKGRSGGQWDIWEAVYSPVGANGYPQRLWDKRTGVIDRTVAEKWKDFDLMHIVRRDWEKGLGQKLRGKLHIYVGDMDNYYLNNAVYLAEDFFKQTTNPPYEGEVDYGDRAEHCWNGDHTRGNAYSRLRYHQMFIPKIVERIQKSAPAGADLTSWKY
;
A
#
# COMPACT_ATOMS: atom_id res chain seq x y z
N MET A 1 5.73 -9.76 -77.83
CA MET A 1 6.52 -8.71 -77.14
C MET A 1 6.53 -9.03 -75.65
N THR A 2 7.57 -9.69 -75.24
CA THR A 2 7.77 -10.19 -73.88
C THR A 2 8.51 -9.13 -73.04
N ARG A 3 7.92 -8.68 -71.92
CA ARG A 3 8.62 -7.85 -70.92
C ARG A 3 8.94 -8.72 -69.69
N THR A 4 10.17 -9.09 -69.58
CA THR A 4 10.80 -9.72 -68.42
C THR A 4 11.01 -8.67 -67.32
N ALA A 5 10.30 -8.78 -66.18
CA ALA A 5 10.58 -7.97 -65.01
C ALA A 5 11.51 -8.73 -64.07
N ARG A 6 12.73 -8.22 -63.89
CA ARG A 6 13.68 -8.68 -62.89
C ARG A 6 13.23 -8.21 -61.49
N ARG A 7 12.95 -9.15 -60.62
CA ARG A 7 12.80 -8.89 -59.16
C ARG A 7 14.17 -8.86 -58.54
N ALA A 8 14.61 -7.69 -58.08
CA ALA A 8 15.76 -7.56 -57.21
C ALA A 8 15.32 -7.85 -55.76
N ALA A 9 15.79 -8.91 -55.17
CA ALA A 9 15.62 -9.21 -53.77
C ALA A 9 16.62 -8.37 -52.95
N PHE A 10 16.13 -7.39 -52.20
CA PHE A 10 16.92 -6.74 -51.16
C PHE A 10 16.87 -7.63 -49.91
N ALA A 11 17.94 -8.37 -49.65
CA ALA A 11 18.18 -8.96 -48.37
C ALA A 11 18.76 -7.87 -47.44
N ALA A 12 17.93 -7.23 -46.64
CA ALA A 12 18.40 -6.40 -45.54
C ALA A 12 18.83 -7.34 -44.40
N ALA A 13 20.11 -7.63 -44.33
CA ALA A 13 20.74 -8.23 -43.15
C ALA A 13 20.71 -7.17 -42.03
N GLY A 14 19.72 -7.25 -41.15
CA GLY A 14 19.72 -6.53 -39.89
C GLY A 14 20.83 -7.09 -38.99
N ALA A 15 22.03 -6.53 -39.07
CA ALA A 15 23.03 -6.72 -38.04
C ALA A 15 22.49 -6.04 -36.76
N LEU A 16 21.99 -6.82 -35.83
CA LEU A 16 21.91 -6.41 -34.42
C LEU A 16 23.35 -6.15 -33.98
N LEU A 17 23.77 -4.91 -34.06
CA LEU A 17 24.93 -4.42 -33.34
C LEU A 17 24.62 -4.62 -31.85
N ALA A 18 25.13 -5.71 -31.27
CA ALA A 18 25.32 -5.80 -29.84
C ALA A 18 26.24 -4.64 -29.47
N LEU A 19 25.66 -3.55 -28.97
CA LEU A 19 26.45 -2.50 -28.34
C LEU A 19 27.27 -3.18 -27.24
N PRO A 20 28.58 -2.95 -27.17
CA PRO A 20 29.37 -3.45 -26.04
C PRO A 20 28.71 -2.90 -24.78
N ALA A 21 28.59 -3.75 -23.77
CA ALA A 21 28.12 -3.31 -22.44
C ALA A 21 28.95 -2.10 -22.06
N GLY A 22 28.38 -0.91 -22.12
CA GLY A 22 29.05 0.36 -21.87
C GLY A 22 29.71 0.29 -20.50
N ALA A 23 30.97 0.67 -20.38
CA ALA A 23 31.59 0.83 -19.08
C ALA A 23 30.86 1.92 -18.33
N ALA A 24 30.21 1.60 -17.19
CA ALA A 24 29.67 2.61 -16.29
C ALA A 24 30.81 3.21 -15.48
N GLN A 25 30.64 4.49 -15.11
CA GLN A 25 31.53 5.12 -14.14
C GLN A 25 31.46 4.36 -12.82
N THR A 26 32.59 4.01 -12.23
CA THR A 26 32.61 3.32 -10.95
C THR A 26 32.03 4.21 -9.84
N VAL A 27 31.06 3.70 -9.09
CA VAL A 27 30.47 4.38 -7.92
C VAL A 27 30.76 3.54 -6.68
N THR A 28 31.39 4.16 -5.68
CA THR A 28 31.70 3.54 -4.40
C THR A 28 31.08 4.35 -3.27
N VAL A 29 30.58 3.64 -2.25
CA VAL A 29 29.97 4.25 -1.06
C VAL A 29 30.65 3.69 0.18
N THR A 30 30.93 4.57 1.14
CA THR A 30 31.37 4.22 2.49
C THR A 30 30.45 4.87 3.53
N TYR A 31 30.53 4.50 4.78
CA TYR A 31 29.85 5.21 5.85
C TYR A 31 30.81 5.61 6.98
N SER A 32 30.42 6.64 7.75
CA SER A 32 31.26 7.23 8.80
C SER A 32 31.55 6.24 9.94
N ALA A 33 32.76 6.31 10.48
CA ALA A 33 33.22 5.53 11.63
C ALA A 33 32.44 5.80 12.93
N ALA A 34 31.59 6.80 12.98
CA ALA A 34 30.71 7.08 14.12
C ALA A 34 29.67 5.95 14.33
N VAL A 35 29.36 5.16 13.31
CA VAL A 35 28.52 3.96 13.40
C VAL A 35 29.41 2.73 13.62
N GLN A 36 29.39 2.18 14.84
CA GLN A 36 30.37 1.18 15.26
C GLN A 36 30.08 -0.26 14.85
N ALA A 37 28.83 -0.62 14.54
CA ALA A 37 28.45 -1.99 14.21
C ALA A 37 28.46 -2.23 12.70
N PRO A 38 28.75 -3.46 12.22
CA PRO A 38 28.47 -3.84 10.85
C PRO A 38 26.99 -3.63 10.52
N LEU A 39 26.71 -3.16 9.31
CA LEU A 39 25.36 -2.83 8.87
C LEU A 39 24.84 -3.83 7.83
N ASP A 40 23.57 -4.13 7.95
CA ASP A 40 22.80 -4.86 6.95
C ASP A 40 21.78 -3.92 6.32
N GLY A 41 21.49 -4.07 5.04
CA GLY A 41 20.47 -3.26 4.42
C GLY A 41 20.50 -3.25 2.89
N ARG A 42 19.63 -2.41 2.34
CA ARG A 42 19.62 -2.07 0.92
C ARG A 42 20.33 -0.75 0.72
N LEU A 43 21.46 -0.77 0.04
CA LEU A 43 22.17 0.44 -0.35
C LEU A 43 21.64 0.91 -1.69
N LEU A 44 21.13 2.14 -1.72
CA LEU A 44 20.54 2.79 -2.88
C LEU A 44 21.46 3.90 -3.37
N LEU A 45 21.63 3.97 -4.69
CA LEU A 45 22.26 5.07 -5.41
C LEU A 45 21.17 5.80 -6.19
N LEU A 46 21.10 7.12 -6.02
CA LEU A 46 20.05 7.98 -6.57
C LEU A 46 20.69 9.07 -7.43
N LEU A 47 20.16 9.23 -8.65
CA LEU A 47 20.62 10.26 -9.59
C LEU A 47 19.41 11.07 -10.06
N SER A 48 19.44 12.37 -9.86
CA SER A 48 18.35 13.26 -10.25
C SER A 48 18.84 14.40 -11.14
N THR A 49 18.06 14.74 -12.15
CA THR A 49 18.22 15.95 -12.96
C THR A 49 17.46 17.14 -12.41
N ASP A 50 16.57 16.91 -11.42
CA ASP A 50 15.80 17.94 -10.74
C ASP A 50 16.44 18.28 -9.37
N ASP A 51 16.63 19.55 -9.08
CA ASP A 51 17.21 20.05 -7.83
C ASP A 51 16.20 20.69 -6.86
N LYS A 52 14.88 20.53 -7.14
CA LYS A 52 13.81 21.04 -6.27
C LYS A 52 13.72 20.30 -4.92
N ALA A 53 14.13 19.04 -4.89
CA ALA A 53 14.13 18.20 -3.70
C ALA A 53 15.36 17.29 -3.65
N GLU A 54 15.60 16.61 -2.52
CA GLU A 54 16.63 15.57 -2.43
C GLU A 54 16.28 14.40 -3.33
N PRO A 55 17.27 13.78 -4.03
CA PRO A 55 17.03 12.65 -4.94
C PRO A 55 16.23 11.50 -4.33
N ARG A 56 16.43 11.20 -3.03
CA ARG A 56 15.68 10.16 -2.31
C ARG A 56 14.18 10.42 -2.21
N LEU A 57 13.72 11.62 -2.44
CA LEU A 57 12.31 12.02 -2.38
C LEU A 57 11.65 12.14 -3.77
N GLN A 58 12.36 11.73 -4.83
CA GLN A 58 11.94 11.91 -6.22
C GLN A 58 11.74 10.59 -6.97
N ILE A 59 11.61 9.48 -6.26
CA ILE A 59 11.36 8.16 -6.85
C ILE A 59 9.87 7.85 -6.75
N SER A 60 9.26 7.49 -7.88
CA SER A 60 7.85 7.15 -7.99
C SER A 60 7.65 6.06 -9.04
N ASP A 61 6.72 5.14 -8.79
CA ASP A 61 6.32 4.08 -9.72
C ASP A 61 5.30 4.56 -10.76
N THR A 62 4.59 5.63 -10.50
CA THR A 62 3.49 6.12 -11.34
C THR A 62 3.75 7.48 -11.99
N SER A 63 4.71 8.26 -11.49
CA SER A 63 5.07 9.55 -12.08
C SER A 63 6.02 9.38 -13.28
N LEU A 64 5.72 10.08 -14.38
CA LEU A 64 6.62 10.18 -15.53
C LEU A 64 7.89 10.97 -15.22
N GLU A 65 7.92 11.75 -14.14
CA GLU A 65 9.07 12.56 -13.70
C GLU A 65 9.97 11.82 -12.70
N SER A 66 9.69 10.53 -12.42
CA SER A 66 10.51 9.72 -11.52
C SER A 66 11.99 9.76 -11.91
N GLN A 67 12.84 9.97 -10.91
CA GLN A 67 14.28 10.02 -11.09
C GLN A 67 14.91 8.63 -10.96
N GLN A 68 16.24 8.53 -11.13
CA GLN A 68 16.96 7.25 -11.23
C GLN A 68 17.31 6.69 -9.86
N VAL A 69 17.09 5.38 -9.68
CA VAL A 69 17.52 4.64 -8.49
C VAL A 69 18.12 3.29 -8.86
N PHE A 70 19.20 2.90 -8.18
CA PHE A 70 19.91 1.62 -8.30
C PHE A 70 20.11 1.05 -6.90
N GLY A 71 20.05 -0.27 -6.76
CA GLY A 71 20.11 -0.88 -5.43
C GLY A 71 20.98 -2.14 -5.38
N ILE A 72 21.74 -2.28 -4.29
CA ILE A 72 22.49 -3.49 -3.93
C ILE A 72 22.25 -3.85 -2.47
N ASP A 73 22.25 -5.13 -2.13
CA ASP A 73 22.25 -5.56 -0.74
C ASP A 73 23.65 -5.47 -0.14
N VAL A 74 23.73 -5.04 1.11
CA VAL A 74 24.94 -5.13 1.95
C VAL A 74 24.64 -5.98 3.17
N ASP A 75 25.57 -6.87 3.53
CA ASP A 75 25.45 -7.80 4.64
C ASP A 75 26.73 -7.79 5.48
N GLY A 76 26.63 -7.48 6.75
CA GLY A 76 27.79 -7.31 7.63
C GLY A 76 28.77 -6.24 7.17
N TRP A 77 28.27 -5.20 6.50
CA TRP A 77 29.08 -4.13 5.92
C TRP A 77 29.80 -3.33 7.01
N LYS A 78 31.12 -3.23 6.89
CA LYS A 78 31.96 -2.59 7.90
C LYS A 78 32.28 -1.14 7.52
N SER A 79 32.37 -0.27 8.53
CA SER A 79 32.82 1.11 8.34
C SER A 79 34.18 1.16 7.63
N GLY A 80 34.34 2.11 6.72
CA GLY A 80 35.55 2.31 5.93
C GLY A 80 35.76 1.29 4.79
N THR A 81 34.97 0.23 4.70
CA THR A 81 35.00 -0.70 3.55
C THR A 81 34.09 -0.17 2.44
N PRO A 82 34.61 0.06 1.21
CA PRO A 82 33.78 0.52 0.12
C PRO A 82 32.79 -0.54 -0.33
N ALA A 83 31.51 -0.17 -0.51
CA ALA A 83 30.53 -0.91 -1.31
C ALA A 83 30.51 -0.33 -2.73
N THR A 84 30.60 -1.17 -3.75
CA THR A 84 30.71 -0.76 -5.15
C THR A 84 29.48 -1.18 -5.93
N PHE A 85 28.90 -0.25 -6.67
CA PHE A 85 27.82 -0.55 -7.60
C PHE A 85 28.38 -1.12 -8.89
N PRO A 86 28.01 -2.36 -9.30
CA PRO A 86 28.41 -2.91 -10.59
C PRO A 86 27.70 -2.16 -11.74
N ALA A 87 28.30 -2.14 -12.92
CA ALA A 87 27.76 -1.43 -14.08
C ALA A 87 26.38 -1.95 -14.52
N ASP A 88 26.16 -3.24 -14.37
CA ASP A 88 24.93 -3.96 -14.71
C ASP A 88 23.91 -4.03 -13.56
N VAL A 89 24.15 -3.29 -12.45
CA VAL A 89 23.20 -3.24 -11.35
C VAL A 89 21.82 -2.82 -11.86
N VAL A 90 20.79 -3.54 -11.40
CA VAL A 90 19.41 -3.25 -11.79
C VAL A 90 19.02 -1.86 -11.31
N GLY A 91 18.40 -1.11 -12.20
CA GLY A 91 17.93 0.26 -11.97
C GLY A 91 16.48 0.49 -12.37
N TYR A 92 15.98 1.64 -11.97
CA TYR A 92 14.69 2.17 -12.34
C TYR A 92 14.75 3.70 -12.42
N PRO A 93 14.07 4.37 -13.37
CA PRO A 93 13.42 3.83 -14.59
C PRO A 93 14.41 3.25 -15.61
N VAL A 94 15.66 3.70 -15.60
CA VAL A 94 16.72 3.15 -16.47
C VAL A 94 17.13 1.76 -15.95
N ALA A 95 17.20 0.78 -16.86
CA ALA A 95 17.31 -0.63 -16.49
C ALA A 95 18.64 -1.02 -15.81
N SER A 96 19.72 -0.25 -16.02
CA SER A 96 21.01 -0.46 -15.34
C SER A 96 21.83 0.82 -15.29
N LEU A 97 22.82 0.85 -14.39
CA LEU A 97 23.72 2.00 -14.24
C LEU A 97 24.53 2.27 -15.54
N ALA A 98 24.85 1.24 -16.30
CA ALA A 98 25.54 1.36 -17.59
C ALA A 98 24.72 2.09 -18.66
N LEU A 99 23.42 2.20 -18.50
CA LEU A 99 22.51 2.86 -19.44
C LEU A 99 22.18 4.30 -19.06
N VAL A 100 22.72 4.80 -17.95
CA VAL A 100 22.53 6.21 -17.55
C VAL A 100 23.20 7.12 -18.56
N PRO A 101 22.48 8.07 -19.19
CA PRO A 101 23.07 9.02 -20.12
C PRO A 101 24.15 9.88 -19.43
N PRO A 102 25.28 10.17 -20.10
CA PRO A 102 26.24 11.12 -19.58
C PRO A 102 25.58 12.50 -19.33
N GLY A 103 25.87 13.10 -18.18
CA GLY A 103 25.25 14.37 -17.80
C GLY A 103 25.62 14.84 -16.41
N VAL A 104 25.02 15.96 -15.98
CA VAL A 104 25.16 16.45 -14.61
C VAL A 104 23.94 16.05 -13.81
N TYR A 105 24.16 15.36 -12.71
CA TYR A 105 23.12 14.85 -11.82
C TYR A 105 23.35 15.32 -10.39
N ASN A 106 22.28 15.52 -9.64
CA ASN A 106 22.33 15.47 -8.19
C ASN A 106 22.43 14.01 -7.77
N VAL A 107 23.56 13.63 -7.17
CA VAL A 107 23.87 12.25 -6.80
C VAL A 107 23.79 12.11 -5.30
N GLN A 108 23.06 11.10 -4.82
CA GLN A 108 22.88 10.79 -3.41
C GLN A 108 22.94 9.28 -3.20
N ALA A 109 23.41 8.84 -2.04
CA ALA A 109 23.29 7.44 -1.61
C ALA A 109 22.52 7.37 -0.29
N LEU A 110 21.78 6.25 -0.10
CA LEU A 110 21.02 5.98 1.11
C LEU A 110 21.14 4.49 1.44
N LEU A 111 21.32 4.17 2.72
CA LEU A 111 21.22 2.81 3.25
C LEU A 111 19.88 2.64 3.98
N HIS A 112 18.97 1.86 3.41
CA HIS A 112 17.78 1.36 4.09
C HIS A 112 18.22 0.18 4.99
N ARG A 113 18.28 0.43 6.29
CA ARG A 113 18.84 -0.50 7.26
C ARG A 113 17.91 -1.66 7.55
N TYR A 114 18.48 -2.87 7.64
CA TYR A 114 17.78 -4.07 8.09
C TYR A 114 18.19 -4.47 9.49
N GLU A 115 17.24 -5.05 10.21
CA GLU A 115 17.44 -5.70 11.50
C GLU A 115 17.22 -7.21 11.37
N THR A 116 17.77 -7.97 12.29
CA THR A 116 17.61 -9.43 12.34
C THR A 116 16.39 -9.82 13.16
N PHE A 117 15.51 -10.62 12.57
CA PHE A 117 14.34 -11.20 13.22
C PHE A 117 14.51 -12.72 13.30
N LYS A 118 14.28 -13.28 14.49
CA LYS A 118 14.26 -14.73 14.73
C LYS A 118 12.81 -15.16 14.93
N ARG A 119 12.15 -15.56 13.85
CA ARG A 119 10.73 -15.88 13.88
C ARG A 119 10.46 -17.21 14.59
N ALA A 120 9.22 -17.36 15.09
CA ALA A 120 8.75 -18.57 15.78
C ALA A 120 8.74 -19.83 14.88
N ASP A 121 8.69 -19.66 13.56
CA ASP A 121 8.80 -20.75 12.59
C ASP A 121 10.23 -21.29 12.38
N GLY A 122 11.20 -20.77 13.14
CA GLY A 122 12.61 -21.16 13.10
C GLY A 122 13.47 -20.40 12.08
N HIS A 123 12.88 -19.58 11.21
CA HIS A 123 13.64 -18.78 10.26
C HIS A 123 14.26 -17.54 10.89
N THR A 124 15.44 -17.20 10.41
CA THR A 124 16.09 -15.92 10.69
C THR A 124 16.12 -15.08 9.44
N VAL A 125 15.49 -13.90 9.49
CA VAL A 125 15.36 -12.99 8.34
C VAL A 125 15.91 -11.60 8.69
N LYS A 126 16.37 -10.86 7.67
CA LYS A 126 16.83 -9.47 7.79
C LYS A 126 15.87 -8.56 7.06
N LEU A 127 15.21 -7.68 7.79
CA LEU A 127 14.12 -6.84 7.32
C LEU A 127 14.25 -5.42 7.90
N PRO A 128 13.74 -4.38 7.26
CA PRO A 128 13.62 -3.07 7.86
C PRO A 128 12.61 -3.12 9.04
N MET A 129 12.91 -2.44 10.11
CA MET A 129 11.98 -2.26 11.23
C MET A 129 11.29 -0.91 11.10
N ASP A 130 9.96 -0.92 11.07
CA ASP A 130 9.19 0.32 11.15
C ASP A 130 9.47 1.08 12.47
N ARG A 131 9.69 2.39 12.35
CA ARG A 131 9.95 3.31 13.47
C ARG A 131 9.02 4.51 13.46
N GLY A 132 7.82 4.35 12.85
CA GLY A 132 6.79 5.36 12.74
C GLY A 132 6.73 6.07 11.37
N GLU A 133 7.51 5.59 10.39
CA GLU A 133 7.51 6.11 9.02
C GLU A 133 6.58 5.37 8.06
N GLY A 134 6.01 4.22 8.49
CA GLY A 134 5.19 3.37 7.62
C GLY A 134 6.00 2.73 6.48
N GLN A 135 7.18 2.18 6.79
CA GLN A 135 8.11 1.52 5.83
C GLN A 135 8.51 2.38 4.62
N GLN A 136 8.46 3.70 4.75
CA GLN A 136 8.96 4.61 3.72
C GLN A 136 10.49 4.70 3.77
N TRP A 137 11.18 3.87 3.01
CA TRP A 137 12.64 3.76 3.00
C TRP A 137 13.37 5.11 2.93
N SER A 138 12.80 6.09 2.20
CA SER A 138 13.39 7.42 2.01
C SER A 138 13.32 8.30 3.26
N ARG A 139 12.51 7.94 4.26
CA ARG A 139 12.26 8.71 5.49
C ARG A 139 12.44 7.90 6.77
N ALA A 140 12.78 6.61 6.66
CA ALA A 140 12.88 5.70 7.80
C ALA A 140 13.94 6.15 8.80
N PRO A 141 13.58 6.39 10.06
CA PRO A 141 14.51 6.82 11.11
C PRO A 141 15.69 5.87 11.29
N GLY A 142 16.89 6.44 11.42
CA GLY A 142 18.11 5.68 11.56
C GLY A 142 18.72 5.19 10.25
N ASN A 143 18.07 5.38 9.10
CA ASN A 143 18.72 5.18 7.81
C ASN A 143 19.86 6.19 7.64
N LEU A 144 20.94 5.72 7.02
CA LEU A 144 22.09 6.55 6.70
C LEU A 144 21.95 7.09 5.28
N TYR A 145 22.34 8.33 5.06
CA TYR A 145 22.35 8.91 3.71
C TYR A 145 23.51 9.90 3.53
N SER A 146 23.85 10.18 2.28
CA SER A 146 24.84 11.17 1.92
C SER A 146 24.19 12.50 1.61
N THR A 147 24.92 13.60 1.81
CA THR A 147 24.54 14.89 1.23
C THR A 147 24.49 14.76 -0.30
N ALA A 148 23.43 15.27 -0.94
CA ALA A 148 23.31 15.31 -2.38
C ALA A 148 24.33 16.29 -3.00
N ARG A 149 25.00 15.87 -4.08
CA ARG A 149 26.01 16.68 -4.76
C ARG A 149 25.82 16.67 -6.27
N LYS A 150 26.02 17.82 -6.92
CA LYS A 150 26.07 17.90 -8.39
C LYS A 150 27.36 17.26 -8.90
N ILE A 151 27.23 16.18 -9.65
CA ILE A 151 28.36 15.39 -10.20
C ILE A 151 28.13 15.20 -11.69
N LYS A 152 29.18 15.38 -12.49
CA LYS A 152 29.17 14.97 -13.90
C LYS A 152 29.35 13.45 -13.96
N VAL A 153 28.30 12.75 -14.39
CA VAL A 153 28.33 11.33 -14.68
C VAL A 153 28.83 11.14 -16.11
N ASP A 154 29.91 10.40 -16.27
CA ASP A 154 30.54 10.14 -17.54
C ASP A 154 31.22 8.76 -17.47
N PRO A 155 30.89 7.79 -18.37
CA PRO A 155 31.49 6.45 -18.33
C PRO A 155 33.02 6.41 -18.32
N ALA A 156 33.67 7.44 -18.89
CA ALA A 156 35.12 7.62 -18.87
C ALA A 156 35.63 8.49 -17.72
N GLY A 157 34.73 8.93 -16.83
CA GLY A 157 35.06 9.81 -15.71
C GLY A 157 35.80 9.12 -14.58
N ALA A 158 36.36 9.93 -13.67
CA ALA A 158 36.97 9.42 -12.44
C ALA A 158 35.91 8.75 -11.55
N PRO A 159 36.27 7.75 -10.72
CA PRO A 159 35.33 7.09 -9.82
C PRO A 159 34.59 8.07 -8.91
N ILE A 160 33.28 7.89 -8.76
CA ILE A 160 32.44 8.67 -7.83
C ILE A 160 32.54 8.01 -6.44
N GLN A 161 32.87 8.84 -5.44
CA GLN A 161 32.94 8.41 -4.06
C GLN A 161 31.92 9.16 -3.23
N LEU A 162 31.06 8.42 -2.52
CA LEU A 162 30.03 8.95 -1.63
C LEU A 162 30.27 8.45 -0.20
N VAL A 163 29.94 9.27 0.77
CA VAL A 163 30.02 8.92 2.18
C VAL A 163 28.64 9.11 2.81
N LEU A 164 28.11 8.09 3.46
CA LEU A 164 26.89 8.22 4.27
C LEU A 164 27.28 8.87 5.60
N ASP A 165 27.07 10.15 5.72
CA ASP A 165 27.49 11.00 6.85
C ASP A 165 26.28 11.63 7.58
N GLN A 166 25.07 11.38 7.09
CA GLN A 166 23.83 11.85 7.68
C GLN A 166 22.99 10.67 8.19
N VAL A 167 22.15 10.92 9.19
CA VAL A 167 21.18 9.96 9.76
C VAL A 167 19.79 10.57 9.71
N ILE A 168 18.80 9.82 9.24
CA ILE A 168 17.41 10.27 9.30
C ILE A 168 16.97 10.31 10.78
N PRO A 169 16.46 11.45 11.27
CA PRO A 169 16.11 11.61 12.68
C PRO A 169 14.88 10.79 13.08
N GLU A 170 14.72 10.57 14.39
CA GLU A 170 13.55 9.91 14.96
C GLU A 170 12.28 10.76 14.73
N ILE A 171 11.15 10.06 14.51
CA ILE A 171 9.83 10.66 14.44
C ILE A 171 9.29 10.82 15.86
N LYS A 172 8.87 12.04 16.18
CA LYS A 172 8.19 12.30 17.45
C LYS A 172 6.72 11.94 17.29
N PRO A 173 6.18 11.06 18.16
CA PRO A 173 4.76 10.77 18.14
C PRO A 173 3.95 12.06 18.32
N PRO A 174 2.80 12.21 17.65
CA PRO A 174 1.90 13.33 17.87
C PRO A 174 1.34 13.31 19.29
N ALA A 175 1.02 14.50 19.82
CA ALA A 175 0.43 14.61 21.14
C ALA A 175 -1.09 14.37 21.09
N ASP A 176 -1.62 13.79 22.15
CA ASP A 176 -3.07 13.68 22.33
C ASP A 176 -3.73 15.06 22.33
N THR A 177 -4.87 15.14 21.68
CA THR A 177 -5.76 16.31 21.74
C THR A 177 -7.01 15.98 22.54
N ARG A 178 -7.98 16.92 22.63
CA ARG A 178 -9.29 16.64 23.21
C ARG A 178 -9.98 15.48 22.49
N TYR A 179 -9.92 15.45 21.16
CA TYR A 179 -10.66 14.49 20.33
C TYR A 179 -9.81 13.31 19.90
N VAL A 180 -8.58 13.52 19.46
CA VAL A 180 -7.70 12.48 18.93
C VAL A 180 -6.79 11.94 20.03
N LYS A 181 -6.79 10.62 20.21
CA LYS A 181 -5.92 9.89 21.11
C LYS A 181 -5.03 8.93 20.31
N HIS A 182 -3.79 8.78 20.76
CA HIS A 182 -2.80 7.93 20.13
C HIS A 182 -2.51 6.75 21.03
N GLU A 183 -2.86 5.55 20.57
CA GLU A 183 -2.69 4.33 21.34
C GLU A 183 -1.60 3.46 20.74
N ARG A 184 -0.87 2.81 21.62
CA ARG A 184 0.14 1.82 21.26
C ARG A 184 0.18 0.73 22.32
N ILE A 185 -0.08 -0.50 21.90
CA ILE A 185 -0.02 -1.67 22.78
C ILE A 185 1.02 -2.66 22.27
N ARG A 186 1.69 -3.36 23.20
CA ARG A 186 2.50 -4.50 22.86
C ARG A 186 1.57 -5.68 22.54
N SER A 187 1.70 -6.26 21.35
CA SER A 187 0.97 -7.46 20.97
C SER A 187 1.73 -8.72 21.41
N GLU A 188 1.10 -9.55 22.22
CA GLU A 188 1.68 -10.83 22.64
C GLU A 188 1.80 -11.80 21.46
N ARG A 189 0.78 -11.85 20.59
CA ARG A 189 0.72 -12.74 19.42
C ARG A 189 1.84 -12.41 18.43
N LEU A 190 1.97 -11.14 18.08
CA LEU A 190 2.98 -10.68 17.13
C LEU A 190 4.39 -10.78 17.71
N SER A 191 4.57 -10.44 18.99
CA SER A 191 5.87 -10.54 19.65
C SER A 191 6.36 -11.98 19.71
N LYS A 192 5.46 -12.95 19.95
CA LYS A 192 5.77 -14.37 19.88
C LYS A 192 6.19 -14.80 18.48
N PHE A 193 5.49 -14.35 17.45
CA PHE A 193 5.80 -14.69 16.06
C PHE A 193 7.16 -14.13 15.63
N TRP A 194 7.42 -12.85 15.90
CA TRP A 194 8.61 -12.14 15.43
C TRP A 194 9.84 -12.35 16.33
N GLY A 195 9.69 -13.00 17.50
CA GLY A 195 10.78 -13.26 18.45
C GLY A 195 11.32 -11.99 19.12
N ARG A 196 10.56 -10.91 19.14
CA ARG A 196 10.87 -9.61 19.75
C ARG A 196 9.60 -8.83 20.03
N ASP A 197 9.69 -7.77 20.81
CA ASP A 197 8.54 -6.91 21.08
C ASP A 197 8.02 -6.28 19.78
N MET A 198 6.74 -6.54 19.49
CA MET A 198 5.98 -5.96 18.39
C MET A 198 4.74 -5.26 18.93
N TYR A 199 4.34 -4.21 18.26
CA TYR A 199 3.30 -3.31 18.72
C TYR A 199 2.21 -3.13 17.66
N LEU A 200 0.98 -2.89 18.14
CA LEU A 200 -0.13 -2.36 17.37
C LEU A 200 -0.46 -0.98 17.91
N GLY A 201 -0.88 -0.09 17.02
CA GLY A 201 -1.33 1.25 17.39
C GLY A 201 -2.72 1.55 16.86
N ALA A 202 -3.29 2.64 17.34
CA ALA A 202 -4.50 3.23 16.78
C ALA A 202 -4.55 4.73 17.07
N HIS A 203 -5.00 5.48 16.10
CA HIS A 203 -5.56 6.80 16.36
C HIS A 203 -7.05 6.63 16.67
N VAL A 204 -7.51 7.24 17.76
CA VAL A 204 -8.89 7.14 18.23
C VAL A 204 -9.51 8.51 18.22
N LEU A 205 -10.53 8.74 17.39
CA LEU A 205 -11.33 9.95 17.40
C LEU A 205 -12.54 9.77 18.32
N LEU A 206 -12.56 10.55 19.39
CA LEU A 206 -13.64 10.54 20.39
C LEU A 206 -14.82 11.39 19.90
N PRO A 207 -16.07 10.94 20.12
CA PRO A 207 -17.25 11.73 19.78
C PRO A 207 -17.38 12.99 20.64
N GLU A 208 -17.98 14.04 20.10
CA GLU A 208 -18.35 15.21 20.90
C GLU A 208 -19.22 14.77 22.07
N GLY A 209 -19.00 15.36 23.25
CA GLY A 209 -19.72 15.01 24.48
C GLY A 209 -19.20 13.76 25.20
N TRP A 210 -18.12 13.13 24.75
CA TRP A 210 -17.54 11.95 25.39
C TRP A 210 -17.22 12.20 26.87
N ASP A 211 -16.67 13.37 27.21
CA ASP A 211 -16.31 13.75 28.58
C ASP A 211 -17.54 14.00 29.46
N THR A 212 -18.63 14.51 28.88
CA THR A 212 -19.84 14.94 29.60
C THR A 212 -20.91 13.86 29.74
N HIS A 213 -20.75 12.74 29.01
CA HIS A 213 -21.67 11.59 29.06
C HIS A 213 -20.94 10.31 29.50
N PRO A 214 -20.45 10.19 30.76
CA PRO A 214 -19.59 9.11 31.20
C PRO A 214 -20.24 7.71 31.19
N GLN A 215 -21.56 7.62 31.09
CA GLN A 215 -22.32 6.36 31.02
C GLN A 215 -22.58 5.90 29.59
N ALA A 216 -22.33 6.76 28.59
CA ALA A 216 -22.54 6.40 27.20
C ALA A 216 -21.52 5.33 26.74
N LYS A 217 -22.02 4.38 25.95
CA LYS A 217 -21.20 3.38 25.24
C LYS A 217 -21.42 3.53 23.75
N TYR A 218 -20.37 3.33 22.97
CA TYR A 218 -20.37 3.73 21.58
C TYR A 218 -20.17 2.55 20.64
N PRO A 219 -20.84 2.55 19.47
CA PRO A 219 -20.43 1.68 18.36
C PRO A 219 -18.99 1.98 17.97
N LEU A 220 -18.27 0.95 17.52
CA LEU A 220 -16.92 1.07 17.02
C LEU A 220 -16.93 1.09 15.49
N VAL A 221 -16.30 2.08 14.92
CA VAL A 221 -16.08 2.22 13.47
C VAL A 221 -14.59 2.22 13.20
N ILE A 222 -14.16 1.37 12.29
CA ILE A 222 -12.75 1.20 11.92
C ILE A 222 -12.56 1.72 10.50
N ASN A 223 -11.72 2.73 10.34
CA ASN A 223 -11.21 3.15 9.05
C ASN A 223 -9.89 2.39 8.80
N HIS A 224 -9.93 1.44 7.88
CA HIS A 224 -8.76 0.72 7.41
C HIS A 224 -8.03 1.49 6.32
N GLY A 225 -6.71 1.33 6.24
CA GLY A 225 -5.89 1.94 5.20
C GLY A 225 -4.41 1.95 5.55
N HIS A 226 -3.65 2.62 4.70
CA HIS A 226 -2.22 2.82 4.92
C HIS A 226 -1.93 3.61 6.19
N PHE A 227 -0.69 3.49 6.66
CA PHE A 227 -0.20 4.13 7.87
C PHE A 227 -0.52 5.64 7.92
N PRO A 228 -1.34 6.10 8.87
CA PRO A 228 -1.62 7.51 9.04
C PRO A 228 -0.62 8.15 10.01
N ALA A 229 0.01 9.25 9.62
CA ALA A 229 0.86 10.03 10.52
C ALA A 229 0.04 10.75 11.61
N ASP A 230 -1.14 11.25 11.20
CA ASP A 230 -2.14 11.87 12.06
C ASP A 230 -3.51 11.28 11.71
N PHE A 231 -4.53 11.56 12.53
CA PHE A 231 -5.90 11.14 12.21
C PHE A 231 -6.35 11.80 10.90
N GLY A 232 -6.71 10.98 9.92
CA GLY A 232 -6.98 11.42 8.56
C GLY A 232 -8.18 12.34 8.43
N GLY A 233 -7.97 13.51 7.79
CA GLY A 233 -9.05 14.41 7.41
C GLY A 233 -9.81 15.08 8.57
N PHE A 234 -9.22 15.24 9.76
CA PHE A 234 -9.83 15.92 10.90
C PHE A 234 -8.99 17.14 11.33
N ARG A 235 -9.55 18.34 11.21
CA ARG A 235 -8.86 19.58 11.49
C ARG A 235 -9.71 20.56 12.28
N PRO A 236 -9.44 20.80 13.58
CA PRO A 236 -10.16 21.79 14.38
C PRO A 236 -10.00 23.22 13.88
N GLU A 237 -8.81 23.57 13.41
CA GLU A 237 -8.50 24.91 12.92
C GLU A 237 -9.08 25.13 11.51
N PRO A 238 -9.58 26.35 11.20
CA PRO A 238 -9.97 26.68 9.84
C PRO A 238 -8.76 26.59 8.87
N PRO A 239 -9.01 26.54 7.55
CA PRO A 239 -7.94 26.56 6.57
C PRO A 239 -6.96 27.72 6.79
N ASP A 240 -5.66 27.46 6.69
CA ASP A 240 -4.63 28.46 6.86
C ASP A 240 -4.78 29.56 5.79
N PRO A 241 -5.04 30.82 6.15
CA PRO A 241 -5.19 31.92 5.18
C PRO A 241 -3.90 32.21 4.41
N ASN A 242 -2.74 31.82 4.96
CA ASN A 242 -1.43 32.05 4.36
C ASN A 242 -0.89 30.80 3.65
N LEU A 243 -1.71 29.75 3.48
CA LEU A 243 -1.31 28.52 2.83
C LEU A 243 -0.82 28.80 1.40
N LYS A 244 0.42 28.42 1.11
CA LYS A 244 0.91 28.40 -0.26
C LYS A 244 0.16 27.33 -1.05
N CYS A 245 -0.51 27.74 -2.11
CA CYS A 245 -1.21 26.81 -2.99
C CYS A 245 -0.25 25.87 -3.68
N GLU A 246 -0.62 24.59 -3.70
CA GLU A 246 0.04 23.53 -4.43
C GLU A 246 -0.90 22.97 -5.49
N TYR A 247 -0.40 22.84 -6.72
CA TYR A 247 -1.11 22.18 -7.80
C TYR A 247 -1.09 20.67 -7.62
N SER A 248 -2.20 20.02 -7.86
CA SER A 248 -2.26 18.57 -7.89
C SER A 248 -2.21 18.09 -9.33
N ASP A 249 -1.11 17.47 -9.75
CA ASP A 249 -0.98 16.84 -11.07
C ASP A 249 -1.99 15.71 -11.25
N ARG A 250 -2.29 14.97 -10.18
CA ARG A 250 -3.27 13.87 -10.21
C ARG A 250 -4.68 14.34 -10.56
N PHE A 251 -5.13 15.46 -10.01
CA PHE A 251 -6.51 15.93 -10.16
C PHE A 251 -6.64 17.16 -11.06
N HIS A 252 -5.53 17.64 -11.59
CA HIS A 252 -5.45 18.88 -12.39
C HIS A 252 -6.14 20.08 -11.71
N LEU A 253 -5.92 20.20 -10.39
CA LEU A 253 -6.55 21.21 -9.56
C LEU A 253 -5.50 22.10 -8.88
N ASP A 254 -5.66 23.41 -9.08
CA ASP A 254 -4.90 24.39 -8.31
C ASP A 254 -5.32 24.37 -6.83
N CYS A 255 -4.34 24.57 -5.94
CA CYS A 255 -4.60 24.76 -4.53
C CYS A 255 -5.29 23.56 -3.85
N TYR A 256 -5.03 22.33 -4.31
CA TYR A 256 -5.68 21.14 -3.78
C TYR A 256 -5.38 20.91 -2.29
N ASN A 257 -4.21 21.30 -1.82
CA ASN A 257 -3.85 21.31 -0.40
C ASN A 257 -4.78 22.19 0.46
N ARG A 258 -5.32 23.30 -0.09
CA ARG A 258 -6.37 24.10 0.59
C ARG A 258 -7.70 23.34 0.62
N VAL A 259 -8.09 22.71 -0.48
CA VAL A 259 -9.30 21.89 -0.54
C VAL A 259 -9.25 20.79 0.53
N GLN A 260 -8.10 20.15 0.72
CA GLN A 260 -7.91 19.16 1.78
C GLN A 260 -8.13 19.76 3.18
N GLN A 261 -7.59 20.95 3.46
CA GLN A 261 -7.81 21.63 4.74
C GLN A 261 -9.27 22.05 4.96
N GLU A 262 -9.95 22.50 3.90
CA GLU A 262 -11.37 22.88 3.95
C GLU A 262 -12.25 21.66 4.29
N HIS A 263 -12.02 20.54 3.62
CA HIS A 263 -12.75 19.29 3.91
C HIS A 263 -12.45 18.73 5.29
N ALA A 264 -11.19 18.78 5.74
CA ALA A 264 -10.80 18.34 7.07
C ALA A 264 -11.44 19.22 8.19
N HIS A 265 -11.54 20.54 7.96
CA HIS A 265 -12.23 21.44 8.88
C HIS A 265 -13.75 21.22 8.84
N GLN A 266 -14.33 20.99 7.67
CA GLN A 266 -15.75 20.66 7.53
C GLN A 266 -16.07 19.38 8.30
N PHE A 267 -15.21 18.36 8.22
CA PHE A 267 -15.41 17.13 8.99
C PHE A 267 -15.36 17.39 10.51
N TYR A 268 -14.45 18.23 10.98
CA TYR A 268 -14.45 18.65 12.39
C TYR A 268 -15.78 19.32 12.78
N GLN A 269 -16.30 20.22 11.96
CA GLN A 269 -17.58 20.89 12.22
C GLN A 269 -18.75 19.91 12.22
N ASP A 270 -18.78 18.98 11.26
CA ASP A 270 -19.78 17.92 11.21
C ASP A 270 -19.70 17.02 12.46
N TRP A 271 -18.50 16.53 12.80
CA TRP A 271 -18.26 15.64 13.92
C TRP A 271 -18.67 16.23 15.27
N THR A 272 -18.39 17.49 15.48
CA THR A 272 -18.74 18.20 16.72
C THR A 272 -20.17 18.74 16.71
N GLY A 273 -20.82 18.77 15.55
CA GLY A 273 -22.20 19.23 15.39
C GLY A 273 -23.24 18.30 16.03
N PRO A 274 -24.43 18.81 16.35
CA PRO A 274 -25.47 18.04 17.06
C PRO A 274 -26.09 16.94 16.19
N GLY A 275 -25.97 17.02 14.87
CA GLY A 275 -26.58 16.07 13.94
C GLY A 275 -25.69 14.87 13.56
N PHE A 276 -24.42 14.87 13.94
CA PHE A 276 -23.52 13.79 13.57
C PHE A 276 -23.61 12.63 14.57
N PRO A 277 -23.61 11.37 14.10
CA PRO A 277 -23.68 10.20 14.99
C PRO A 277 -22.53 10.12 15.98
N ARG A 278 -22.78 9.74 17.23
CA ARG A 278 -21.76 9.56 18.25
C ARG A 278 -21.22 8.14 18.20
N VAL A 279 -20.03 7.97 17.63
CA VAL A 279 -19.32 6.69 17.50
C VAL A 279 -17.87 6.86 17.93
N LEU A 280 -17.20 5.76 18.28
CA LEU A 280 -15.74 5.72 18.34
C LEU A 280 -15.25 5.46 16.91
N LEU A 281 -14.41 6.33 16.40
CA LEU A 281 -13.78 6.12 15.10
C LEU A 281 -12.30 5.88 15.31
N ILE A 282 -11.76 4.79 14.74
CA ILE A 282 -10.35 4.45 14.86
C ILE A 282 -9.69 4.28 13.49
N GLU A 283 -8.43 4.65 13.42
CA GLU A 283 -7.50 4.30 12.33
C GLU A 283 -6.40 3.42 12.92
N ILE A 284 -6.26 2.21 12.39
CA ILE A 284 -5.33 1.22 12.94
C ILE A 284 -3.94 1.46 12.38
N GLN A 285 -2.94 1.38 13.26
CA GLN A 285 -1.52 1.38 12.91
C GLN A 285 -0.96 -0.02 13.11
N HIS A 286 -0.72 -0.72 12.03
CA HIS A 286 -0.29 -2.11 12.02
C HIS A 286 0.87 -2.36 11.05
N ALA A 287 1.77 -1.38 10.93
CA ALA A 287 2.99 -1.50 10.17
C ALA A 287 3.81 -2.72 10.62
N ASN A 288 4.43 -3.38 9.67
CA ASN A 288 5.24 -4.56 9.86
C ASN A 288 6.57 -4.44 9.12
N PRO A 289 7.50 -5.39 9.28
CA PRO A 289 8.80 -5.30 8.61
C PRO A 289 8.79 -5.31 7.08
N TYR A 290 7.67 -5.60 6.45
CA TYR A 290 7.53 -5.60 4.98
C TYR A 290 6.82 -4.35 4.45
N TYR A 291 5.88 -3.76 5.23
CA TYR A 291 5.02 -2.70 4.72
C TYR A 291 4.40 -1.83 5.84
N ASP A 292 3.72 -0.76 5.46
CA ASP A 292 3.05 0.17 6.37
C ASP A 292 1.76 -0.38 6.98
N ASP A 293 1.19 -1.44 6.41
CA ASP A 293 0.06 -2.18 6.96
C ASP A 293 0.26 -3.70 6.82
N SER A 294 -0.59 -4.49 7.47
CA SER A 294 -0.51 -5.94 7.51
C SER A 294 -1.61 -6.64 6.70
N TYR A 295 -2.41 -5.89 5.95
CA TYR A 295 -3.64 -6.39 5.34
C TYR A 295 -4.67 -6.93 6.35
N ALA A 296 -4.49 -6.66 7.64
CA ALA A 296 -5.37 -7.04 8.76
C ALA A 296 -5.74 -8.54 8.81
N VAL A 297 -4.91 -9.43 8.28
CA VAL A 297 -5.13 -10.88 8.25
C VAL A 297 -3.99 -11.66 8.88
N ASN A 298 -4.23 -12.93 9.19
CA ASN A 298 -3.18 -13.85 9.59
C ASN A 298 -2.39 -14.32 8.37
N SER A 299 -1.09 -14.18 8.39
CA SER A 299 -0.20 -14.53 7.29
C SER A 299 0.99 -15.38 7.76
N ALA A 300 1.44 -16.29 6.89
CA ALA A 300 2.59 -17.13 7.18
C ALA A 300 3.89 -16.32 7.31
N ASN A 301 4.04 -15.23 6.58
CA ASN A 301 5.24 -14.40 6.60
C ASN A 301 5.17 -13.24 7.60
N LEU A 302 3.97 -12.70 7.87
CA LEU A 302 3.80 -11.53 8.74
C LEU A 302 3.39 -11.92 10.16
N GLY A 303 2.74 -13.07 10.34
CA GLY A 303 2.19 -13.50 11.62
C GLY A 303 0.68 -13.21 11.77
N PRO A 304 0.13 -13.39 12.98
CA PRO A 304 -1.30 -13.37 13.23
C PRO A 304 -1.86 -11.95 13.44
N TYR A 305 -1.72 -11.05 12.45
CA TYR A 305 -2.21 -9.68 12.56
C TYR A 305 -3.73 -9.58 12.66
N GLY A 306 -4.46 -10.41 11.90
CA GLY A 306 -5.93 -10.44 11.98
C GLY A 306 -6.42 -10.77 13.39
N ASP A 307 -5.84 -11.80 14.02
CA ASP A 307 -6.14 -12.17 15.40
C ASP A 307 -5.68 -11.10 16.41
N ALA A 308 -4.51 -10.50 16.20
CA ALA A 308 -3.98 -9.49 17.10
C ALA A 308 -4.83 -8.20 17.08
N ILE A 309 -5.29 -7.78 15.90
CA ILE A 309 -6.21 -6.65 15.77
C ILE A 309 -7.57 -6.98 16.42
N THR A 310 -8.16 -8.11 16.04
CA THR A 310 -9.52 -8.47 16.48
C THR A 310 -9.60 -8.82 17.96
N TYR A 311 -8.58 -9.49 18.53
CA TYR A 311 -8.65 -10.04 19.89
C TYR A 311 -7.70 -9.40 20.91
N GLU A 312 -6.78 -8.52 20.50
CA GLU A 312 -5.93 -7.76 21.41
C GLU A 312 -6.24 -6.25 21.33
N LEU A 313 -6.09 -5.62 20.15
CA LEU A 313 -6.24 -4.18 19.99
C LEU A 313 -7.67 -3.70 20.21
N ILE A 314 -8.64 -4.26 19.48
CA ILE A 314 -10.04 -3.82 19.52
C ILE A 314 -10.63 -3.93 20.94
N PRO A 315 -10.51 -5.07 21.66
CA PRO A 315 -11.01 -5.17 23.03
C PRO A 315 -10.35 -4.20 24.01
N TYR A 316 -9.05 -3.92 23.81
CA TYR A 316 -8.35 -2.90 24.61
C TYR A 316 -8.95 -1.51 24.40
N LEU A 317 -9.15 -1.10 23.13
CA LEU A 317 -9.72 0.20 22.78
C LEU A 317 -11.16 0.34 23.29
N GLU A 318 -12.01 -0.67 23.05
CA GLU A 318 -13.39 -0.68 23.52
C GLU A 318 -13.50 -0.56 25.05
N LYS A 319 -12.66 -1.27 25.78
CA LYS A 319 -12.60 -1.17 27.24
C LYS A 319 -12.17 0.23 27.68
N LYS A 320 -11.17 0.80 27.03
CA LYS A 320 -10.60 2.10 27.41
C LYS A 320 -11.54 3.25 27.05
N TYR A 321 -12.18 3.18 25.90
CA TYR A 321 -12.98 4.28 25.33
C TYR A 321 -14.48 4.02 25.36
N ARG A 322 -14.93 3.04 26.14
CA ARG A 322 -16.36 2.74 26.32
C ARG A 322 -17.06 2.28 25.04
N GLY A 323 -16.42 1.41 24.26
CA GLY A 323 -17.08 0.71 23.17
C GLY A 323 -18.18 -0.22 23.67
N LEU A 324 -19.15 -0.55 22.80
CA LEU A 324 -20.22 -1.51 23.11
C LEU A 324 -19.69 -2.94 23.29
N GLY A 325 -18.52 -3.27 22.77
CA GLY A 325 -17.82 -4.52 23.04
C GLY A 325 -18.46 -5.76 22.40
N ALA A 326 -19.19 -5.60 21.31
CA ALA A 326 -19.93 -6.68 20.67
C ALA A 326 -19.82 -6.59 19.14
N GLY A 327 -19.70 -7.74 18.46
CA GLY A 327 -19.53 -7.80 17.01
C GLY A 327 -20.64 -7.10 16.22
N TRP A 328 -21.88 -7.12 16.70
CA TRP A 328 -22.98 -6.40 16.06
C TRP A 328 -22.82 -4.88 16.02
N ALA A 329 -21.93 -4.32 16.85
CA ALA A 329 -21.66 -2.89 16.98
C ALA A 329 -20.29 -2.48 16.43
N ARG A 330 -19.60 -3.35 15.68
CA ARG A 330 -18.32 -3.08 15.05
C ARG A 330 -18.45 -3.06 13.54
N PHE A 331 -17.98 -1.99 12.94
CA PHE A 331 -18.11 -1.73 11.50
C PHE A 331 -16.79 -1.26 10.91
N MET A 332 -16.64 -1.45 9.61
CA MET A 332 -15.40 -1.12 8.92
C MET A 332 -15.67 -0.40 7.60
N TYR A 333 -14.75 0.41 7.21
CA TYR A 333 -14.63 0.92 5.85
C TYR A 333 -13.19 1.26 5.53
N GLY A 334 -12.90 1.42 4.25
CA GLY A 334 -11.62 1.84 3.76
C GLY A 334 -11.58 1.90 2.25
N GLY A 335 -10.52 2.48 1.72
CA GLY A 335 -10.25 2.53 0.28
C GLY A 335 -8.95 1.80 -0.06
N SER A 336 -8.87 1.25 -1.29
CA SER A 336 -7.68 0.55 -1.77
C SER A 336 -7.35 -0.66 -0.87
N THR A 337 -6.14 -0.71 -0.32
CA THR A 337 -5.76 -1.67 0.72
C THR A 337 -6.79 -1.74 1.84
N GLY A 338 -7.25 -0.60 2.36
CA GLY A 338 -8.26 -0.55 3.43
C GLY A 338 -9.63 -1.09 3.00
N GLY A 339 -9.97 -1.00 1.72
CA GLY A 339 -11.15 -1.65 1.15
C GLY A 339 -11.03 -3.17 1.21
N TRP A 340 -9.88 -3.70 0.79
CA TRP A 340 -9.59 -5.12 0.87
C TRP A 340 -9.56 -5.62 2.33
N GLU A 341 -8.90 -4.89 3.21
CA GLU A 341 -8.83 -5.20 4.65
C GLU A 341 -10.22 -5.26 5.30
N SER A 342 -11.07 -4.28 5.00
CA SER A 342 -12.45 -4.25 5.50
C SER A 342 -13.25 -5.47 5.02
N MET A 343 -13.11 -5.86 3.75
CA MET A 343 -13.74 -7.07 3.22
C MET A 343 -13.14 -8.32 3.84
N ALA A 344 -11.82 -8.42 3.94
CA ALA A 344 -11.12 -9.57 4.50
C ALA A 344 -11.50 -9.81 5.96
N ALA A 345 -11.47 -8.76 6.79
CA ALA A 345 -11.87 -8.87 8.20
C ALA A 345 -13.34 -9.31 8.32
N GLN A 346 -14.26 -8.80 7.48
CA GLN A 346 -15.66 -9.23 7.48
C GLN A 346 -15.82 -10.70 7.02
N VAL A 347 -15.00 -11.17 6.07
CA VAL A 347 -15.05 -12.56 5.56
C VAL A 347 -14.42 -13.55 6.54
N PHE A 348 -13.26 -13.20 7.12
CA PHE A 348 -12.54 -14.11 8.02
C PHE A 348 -13.09 -14.10 9.46
N TYR A 349 -13.68 -12.99 9.90
CA TYR A 349 -14.25 -12.80 11.24
C TYR A 349 -15.73 -12.37 11.17
N PRO A 350 -16.62 -13.16 10.50
CA PRO A 350 -17.95 -12.69 10.14
C PRO A 350 -18.89 -12.46 11.34
N ASP A 351 -18.57 -13.01 12.50
CA ASP A 351 -19.33 -12.85 13.74
C ASP A 351 -18.79 -11.69 14.61
N GLU A 352 -17.56 -11.22 14.34
CA GLU A 352 -16.90 -10.13 15.08
C GLU A 352 -17.22 -8.74 14.50
N TYR A 353 -17.73 -8.69 13.26
CA TYR A 353 -18.02 -7.45 12.55
C TYR A 353 -19.40 -7.52 11.86
N ASN A 354 -20.07 -6.37 11.74
CA ASN A 354 -21.44 -6.29 11.24
C ASN A 354 -21.62 -5.43 9.98
N GLY A 355 -20.59 -5.14 9.26
CA GLY A 355 -20.64 -4.47 7.96
C GLY A 355 -19.33 -3.85 7.54
N ALA A 356 -19.06 -3.90 6.25
CA ALA A 356 -17.89 -3.35 5.58
C ALA A 356 -18.32 -2.50 4.38
N TRP A 357 -17.88 -1.23 4.33
CA TRP A 357 -18.01 -0.32 3.19
C TRP A 357 -16.68 -0.24 2.47
N ILE A 358 -16.62 -0.90 1.34
CA ILE A 358 -15.42 -1.35 0.65
C ILE A 358 -15.24 -0.46 -0.58
N ALA A 359 -14.42 0.58 -0.49
CA ALA A 359 -14.18 1.46 -1.61
C ALA A 359 -12.92 1.04 -2.39
N CYS A 360 -13.01 1.02 -3.72
CA CYS A 360 -11.89 0.74 -4.64
C CYS A 360 -10.93 -0.36 -4.13
N PRO A 361 -11.41 -1.53 -3.68
CA PRO A 361 -10.58 -2.49 -2.97
C PRO A 361 -9.44 -2.99 -3.86
N ASP A 362 -8.30 -3.30 -3.25
CA ASP A 362 -7.28 -4.12 -3.89
C ASP A 362 -7.90 -5.41 -4.44
N PRO A 363 -7.24 -6.16 -5.33
CA PRO A 363 -7.91 -7.26 -6.03
C PRO A 363 -8.59 -8.24 -5.08
N ILE A 364 -9.92 -8.25 -5.06
CA ILE A 364 -10.74 -9.17 -4.25
C ILE A 364 -11.02 -10.50 -4.97
N ASP A 365 -10.66 -10.59 -6.25
CA ASP A 365 -10.78 -11.78 -7.09
C ASP A 365 -9.50 -11.93 -7.93
N PHE A 366 -8.70 -12.93 -7.64
CA PHE A 366 -7.39 -13.08 -8.26
C PHE A 366 -7.43 -13.61 -9.70
N ARG A 367 -8.62 -13.88 -10.25
CA ARG A 367 -8.81 -14.02 -11.70
C ARG A 367 -8.71 -12.68 -12.44
N ALA A 368 -8.79 -11.59 -11.69
CA ALA A 368 -8.52 -10.23 -12.12
C ALA A 368 -7.62 -9.53 -11.10
N TYR A 369 -6.41 -10.09 -10.91
CA TYR A 369 -5.39 -9.52 -10.06
C TYR A 369 -4.80 -8.29 -10.78
N THR A 370 -5.47 -7.15 -10.61
CA THR A 370 -5.45 -5.97 -11.47
C THR A 370 -5.82 -6.35 -12.94
N VAL A 371 -4.86 -6.69 -13.77
CA VAL A 371 -5.03 -7.09 -15.18
C VAL A 371 -4.52 -8.51 -15.50
N VAL A 372 -4.25 -9.31 -14.47
CA VAL A 372 -3.68 -10.66 -14.59
C VAL A 372 -4.63 -11.70 -14.01
N ASP A 373 -4.97 -12.74 -14.75
CA ASP A 373 -5.56 -13.95 -14.18
C ASP A 373 -4.40 -14.84 -13.69
N ILE A 374 -4.08 -14.76 -12.39
CA ILE A 374 -2.93 -15.51 -11.85
C ILE A 374 -3.08 -17.02 -11.94
N TYR A 375 -4.29 -17.51 -12.19
CA TYR A 375 -4.59 -18.94 -12.34
C TYR A 375 -4.49 -19.43 -13.79
N LYS A 376 -4.53 -18.54 -14.77
CA LYS A 376 -4.54 -18.90 -16.21
C LYS A 376 -3.38 -18.33 -17.00
N ASP A 377 -3.02 -17.06 -16.74
CA ASP A 377 -1.99 -16.39 -17.51
C ASP A 377 -0.61 -17.00 -17.24
N ALA A 378 0.20 -17.14 -18.27
CA ALA A 378 1.56 -17.65 -18.11
C ALA A 378 2.54 -16.59 -17.63
N ASN A 379 2.24 -15.30 -17.89
CA ASN A 379 3.13 -14.19 -17.64
C ASN A 379 2.36 -12.97 -17.12
N ALA A 380 2.90 -12.33 -16.09
CA ALA A 380 2.32 -11.15 -15.47
C ALA A 380 2.56 -9.85 -16.26
N TYR A 381 3.61 -9.78 -17.07
CA TYR A 381 4.02 -8.55 -17.74
C TYR A 381 3.51 -8.43 -19.16
N TRP A 382 3.14 -9.56 -19.79
CA TRP A 382 2.84 -9.61 -21.20
C TRP A 382 1.51 -10.29 -21.49
N PHE A 383 0.72 -9.68 -22.39
CA PHE A 383 -0.29 -10.39 -23.17
C PHE A 383 0.41 -11.00 -24.38
N GLU A 384 0.33 -12.30 -24.53
CA GLU A 384 0.99 -12.99 -25.63
C GLU A 384 -0.01 -13.84 -26.40
N GLY A 385 -0.14 -13.54 -27.68
CA GLY A 385 -0.90 -14.33 -28.65
C GLY A 385 0.04 -14.95 -29.68
N PRO A 386 -0.51 -15.72 -30.65
CA PRO A 386 0.30 -16.43 -31.63
C PRO A 386 1.21 -15.52 -32.48
N TRP A 387 0.82 -14.24 -32.62
CA TRP A 387 1.44 -13.31 -33.55
C TRP A 387 1.79 -11.94 -32.94
N LYS A 388 1.36 -11.71 -31.73
CA LYS A 388 1.53 -10.40 -31.09
C LYS A 388 1.74 -10.54 -29.58
N LYS A 389 2.67 -9.74 -29.08
CA LYS A 389 2.97 -9.57 -27.67
C LYS A 389 2.81 -8.10 -27.30
N VAL A 390 2.12 -7.81 -26.19
CA VAL A 390 1.86 -6.46 -25.71
C VAL A 390 2.10 -6.40 -24.21
N GLU A 391 2.73 -5.32 -23.74
CA GLU A 391 2.93 -5.08 -22.31
C GLU A 391 1.61 -4.92 -21.57
N ARG A 392 1.52 -5.48 -20.36
CA ARG A 392 0.39 -5.27 -19.48
C ARG A 392 0.50 -3.92 -18.78
N PRO A 393 -0.58 -3.13 -18.76
CA PRO A 393 -0.61 -1.86 -18.05
C PRO A 393 -0.53 -2.08 -16.52
N GLY A 394 0.11 -1.16 -15.83
CA GLY A 394 0.19 -1.15 -14.36
C GLY A 394 -0.59 0.00 -13.74
N HIS A 395 -0.49 1.19 -14.35
CA HIS A 395 -1.20 2.38 -13.90
C HIS A 395 -1.67 3.22 -15.08
N ARG A 396 -2.88 3.80 -14.96
CA ARG A 396 -3.49 4.70 -15.95
C ARG A 396 -4.12 5.93 -15.30
N ASP A 397 -4.29 7.00 -16.07
CA ASP A 397 -5.18 8.11 -15.70
C ASP A 397 -6.64 7.84 -16.12
N TYR A 398 -7.55 8.75 -15.78
CA TYR A 398 -8.99 8.65 -16.12
C TYR A 398 -9.29 8.72 -17.63
N LEU A 399 -8.34 9.14 -18.45
CA LEU A 399 -8.42 9.12 -19.92
C LEU A 399 -7.89 7.81 -20.52
N GLY A 400 -7.27 6.96 -19.68
CA GLY A 400 -6.68 5.70 -20.10
C GLY A 400 -5.21 5.81 -20.54
N HIS A 401 -4.55 6.95 -20.35
CA HIS A 401 -3.12 7.08 -20.63
C HIS A 401 -2.32 6.30 -19.60
N LEU A 402 -1.35 5.52 -20.08
CA LEU A 402 -0.49 4.71 -19.22
C LEU A 402 0.66 5.54 -18.68
N SER A 403 0.86 5.52 -17.38
CA SER A 403 2.04 6.09 -16.73
C SER A 403 3.06 5.03 -16.31
N ALA A 404 2.64 3.78 -16.14
CA ALA A 404 3.52 2.66 -15.82
C ALA A 404 2.97 1.33 -16.33
N THR A 405 3.88 0.41 -16.72
CA THR A 405 3.55 -1.01 -16.96
C THR A 405 3.79 -1.82 -15.69
N LEU A 406 3.23 -3.04 -15.63
CA LEU A 406 3.48 -3.96 -14.50
C LEU A 406 4.96 -4.29 -14.36
N GLU A 407 5.68 -4.47 -15.47
CA GLU A 407 7.12 -4.71 -15.44
C GLU A 407 7.88 -3.54 -14.80
N GLN A 408 7.53 -2.30 -15.14
CA GLN A 408 8.19 -1.11 -14.58
C GLN A 408 7.99 -1.00 -13.07
N ILE A 409 6.76 -1.18 -12.57
CA ILE A 409 6.45 -1.13 -11.15
C ILE A 409 7.23 -2.22 -10.39
N ASN A 410 7.16 -3.47 -10.88
CA ASN A 410 7.88 -4.57 -10.24
C ASN A 410 9.41 -4.41 -10.31
N ARG A 411 9.93 -3.77 -11.36
CA ARG A 411 11.37 -3.43 -11.45
C ARG A 411 11.77 -2.42 -10.39
N MET A 412 10.96 -1.38 -10.15
CA MET A 412 11.23 -0.43 -9.08
C MET A 412 11.31 -1.13 -7.72
N GLU A 413 10.34 -1.98 -7.40
CA GLU A 413 10.36 -2.73 -6.14
C GLU A 413 11.60 -3.62 -6.04
N MET A 414 11.99 -4.31 -7.11
CA MET A 414 13.21 -5.14 -7.13
C MET A 414 14.49 -4.31 -6.89
N VAL A 415 14.50 -3.04 -7.31
CA VAL A 415 15.61 -2.12 -7.02
C VAL A 415 15.60 -1.68 -5.56
N LEU A 416 14.43 -1.35 -5.01
CA LEU A 416 14.28 -0.86 -3.64
C LEU A 416 14.50 -1.94 -2.59
N GLY A 417 14.21 -3.22 -2.91
CA GLY A 417 14.45 -4.35 -2.01
C GLY A 417 14.37 -5.70 -2.69
N ASP A 418 15.31 -6.59 -2.41
CA ASP A 418 15.23 -8.00 -2.80
C ASP A 418 14.42 -8.81 -1.78
N LYS A 419 13.92 -9.98 -2.15
CA LYS A 419 13.21 -10.93 -1.26
C LYS A 419 11.92 -10.36 -0.62
N GLY A 420 11.20 -9.47 -1.32
CA GLY A 420 9.98 -8.87 -0.81
C GLY A 420 10.18 -7.74 0.19
N ARG A 421 11.35 -7.08 0.19
CA ARG A 421 11.76 -6.07 1.19
C ARG A 421 11.72 -4.63 0.66
N SER A 422 11.04 -4.39 -0.44
CA SER A 422 10.99 -3.07 -1.06
C SER A 422 10.17 -2.03 -0.26
N GLY A 423 9.24 -2.49 0.56
CA GLY A 423 8.21 -1.64 1.14
C GLY A 423 7.14 -1.21 0.12
N GLY A 424 7.05 -1.90 -1.01
CA GLY A 424 6.09 -1.62 -2.08
C GLY A 424 4.89 -2.57 -2.10
N GLN A 425 3.87 -2.18 -2.86
CA GLN A 425 2.54 -2.82 -2.89
C GLN A 425 2.55 -4.28 -3.37
N TRP A 426 3.36 -4.58 -4.40
CA TRP A 426 3.43 -5.93 -4.95
C TRP A 426 4.21 -6.89 -4.06
N ASP A 427 5.23 -6.37 -3.38
CA ASP A 427 6.00 -7.15 -2.43
C ASP A 427 5.19 -7.46 -1.15
N ILE A 428 4.32 -6.51 -0.66
CA ILE A 428 3.46 -6.82 0.49
C ILE A 428 2.41 -7.86 0.13
N TRP A 429 1.81 -7.81 -1.06
CA TRP A 429 0.87 -8.84 -1.49
C TRP A 429 1.52 -10.22 -1.49
N GLU A 430 2.77 -10.35 -2.00
CA GLU A 430 3.50 -11.60 -1.88
C GLU A 430 3.78 -11.99 -0.41
N ALA A 431 4.13 -11.02 0.44
CA ALA A 431 4.38 -11.30 1.85
C ALA A 431 3.12 -11.75 2.61
N VAL A 432 1.96 -11.19 2.27
CA VAL A 432 0.67 -11.58 2.88
C VAL A 432 0.21 -12.94 2.38
N TYR A 433 0.19 -13.14 1.05
CA TYR A 433 -0.55 -14.25 0.44
C TYR A 433 0.31 -15.49 0.17
N SER A 434 1.65 -15.34 0.08
CA SER A 434 2.53 -16.46 -0.28
C SER A 434 2.90 -17.35 0.89
N PRO A 435 3.22 -18.63 0.63
CA PRO A 435 3.92 -19.47 1.58
C PRO A 435 5.30 -18.90 1.93
N VAL A 436 5.84 -19.33 3.06
CA VAL A 436 7.23 -19.06 3.44
C VAL A 436 8.16 -19.88 2.54
N GLY A 437 9.15 -19.25 1.95
CA GLY A 437 10.22 -19.92 1.20
C GLY A 437 11.24 -20.59 2.12
N ALA A 438 12.02 -21.51 1.60
CA ALA A 438 13.07 -22.21 2.35
C ALA A 438 14.13 -21.27 2.97
N ASN A 439 14.25 -20.06 2.45
CA ASN A 439 15.15 -19.00 2.95
C ASN A 439 14.47 -18.09 4.01
N GLY A 440 13.23 -18.39 4.41
CA GLY A 440 12.43 -17.62 5.36
C GLY A 440 11.71 -16.38 4.81
N TYR A 441 11.90 -16.05 3.55
CA TYR A 441 11.22 -14.94 2.87
C TYR A 441 10.01 -15.44 2.06
N PRO A 442 9.08 -14.55 1.64
CA PRO A 442 7.93 -14.93 0.83
C PRO A 442 8.35 -15.61 -0.48
N GLN A 443 7.60 -16.66 -0.87
CA GLN A 443 7.76 -17.22 -2.21
C GLN A 443 7.19 -16.24 -3.23
N ARG A 444 7.89 -16.06 -4.36
CA ARG A 444 7.45 -15.19 -5.44
C ARG A 444 6.27 -15.78 -6.19
N LEU A 445 5.22 -14.97 -6.42
CA LEU A 445 4.12 -15.34 -7.31
C LEU A 445 4.60 -15.45 -8.75
N TRP A 446 5.51 -14.56 -9.15
CA TRP A 446 6.20 -14.62 -10.44
C TRP A 446 7.66 -14.19 -10.31
N ASP A 447 8.45 -14.63 -11.26
CA ASP A 447 9.81 -14.15 -11.39
C ASP A 447 9.79 -12.64 -11.73
N LYS A 448 10.33 -11.80 -10.86
CA LYS A 448 10.29 -10.34 -10.98
C LYS A 448 11.08 -9.80 -12.21
N ARG A 449 11.93 -10.61 -12.84
CA ARG A 449 12.68 -10.22 -14.05
C ARG A 449 11.94 -10.59 -15.34
N THR A 450 11.25 -11.71 -15.34
CA THR A 450 10.64 -12.29 -16.55
C THR A 450 9.12 -12.22 -16.56
N GLY A 451 8.48 -12.02 -15.41
CA GLY A 451 7.04 -12.04 -15.23
C GLY A 451 6.40 -13.44 -15.28
N VAL A 452 7.20 -14.52 -15.38
CA VAL A 452 6.68 -15.90 -15.44
C VAL A 452 6.04 -16.28 -14.11
N ILE A 453 4.78 -16.68 -14.17
CA ILE A 453 3.96 -16.99 -12.99
C ILE A 453 4.25 -18.40 -12.48
N ASP A 454 4.48 -18.53 -11.17
CA ASP A 454 4.57 -19.82 -10.47
C ASP A 454 3.17 -20.30 -10.09
N ARG A 455 2.68 -21.31 -10.82
CA ARG A 455 1.35 -21.90 -10.57
C ARG A 455 1.22 -22.54 -9.21
N THR A 456 2.29 -23.05 -8.64
CA THR A 456 2.24 -23.72 -7.34
C THR A 456 2.03 -22.71 -6.23
N VAL A 457 2.59 -21.52 -6.37
CA VAL A 457 2.37 -20.39 -5.47
C VAL A 457 0.97 -19.79 -5.69
N ALA A 458 0.57 -19.57 -6.96
CA ALA A 458 -0.77 -19.06 -7.29
C ALA A 458 -1.90 -19.90 -6.68
N GLU A 459 -1.79 -21.24 -6.70
CA GLU A 459 -2.78 -22.12 -6.08
C GLU A 459 -2.91 -21.92 -4.56
N LYS A 460 -1.82 -21.54 -3.87
CA LYS A 460 -1.84 -21.24 -2.43
C LYS A 460 -2.49 -19.90 -2.12
N TRP A 461 -2.46 -18.96 -3.05
CA TRP A 461 -3.10 -17.66 -2.91
C TRP A 461 -4.63 -17.74 -2.84
N LYS A 462 -5.24 -18.86 -3.23
CA LYS A 462 -6.69 -19.11 -3.09
C LYS A 462 -7.18 -18.96 -1.64
N ASP A 463 -6.32 -19.15 -0.66
CA ASP A 463 -6.64 -18.96 0.75
C ASP A 463 -6.83 -17.47 1.14
N PHE A 464 -6.42 -16.56 0.25
CA PHE A 464 -6.57 -15.11 0.39
C PHE A 464 -7.40 -14.46 -0.72
N ASP A 465 -7.75 -15.19 -1.77
CA ASP A 465 -8.69 -14.75 -2.81
C ASP A 465 -10.10 -14.68 -2.21
N LEU A 466 -10.51 -13.47 -1.80
CA LEU A 466 -11.75 -13.26 -1.05
C LEU A 466 -12.97 -13.75 -1.83
N MET A 467 -13.02 -13.50 -3.15
CA MET A 467 -14.15 -13.97 -3.96
C MET A 467 -14.09 -15.48 -4.26
N HIS A 468 -12.90 -16.08 -4.26
CA HIS A 468 -12.79 -17.54 -4.28
C HIS A 468 -13.40 -18.14 -3.01
N ILE A 469 -13.06 -17.60 -1.83
CA ILE A 469 -13.59 -18.04 -0.53
C ILE A 469 -15.10 -17.83 -0.46
N VAL A 470 -15.56 -16.63 -0.81
CA VAL A 470 -16.98 -16.26 -0.78
C VAL A 470 -17.80 -17.18 -1.70
N ARG A 471 -17.36 -17.41 -2.95
CA ARG A 471 -18.03 -18.34 -3.87
C ARG A 471 -18.06 -19.78 -3.36
N ARG A 472 -16.93 -20.26 -2.84
CA ARG A 472 -16.79 -21.64 -2.34
C ARG A 472 -17.72 -21.92 -1.15
N ASP A 473 -17.88 -20.96 -0.26
CA ASP A 473 -18.50 -21.16 1.05
C ASP A 473 -19.85 -20.44 1.23
N TRP A 474 -20.33 -19.70 0.21
CA TRP A 474 -21.57 -18.92 0.29
C TRP A 474 -22.75 -19.77 0.79
N GLU A 475 -23.07 -20.83 0.08
CA GLU A 475 -24.18 -21.72 0.41
C GLU A 475 -23.89 -22.66 1.58
N LYS A 476 -22.63 -22.76 2.02
CA LYS A 476 -22.21 -23.53 3.19
C LYS A 476 -22.36 -22.77 4.51
N GLY A 477 -23.00 -21.61 4.49
CA GLY A 477 -23.31 -20.80 5.68
C GLY A 477 -22.59 -19.45 5.74
N LEU A 478 -21.51 -19.24 4.98
CA LEU A 478 -20.84 -17.94 4.97
C LEU A 478 -21.77 -16.83 4.44
N GLY A 479 -22.56 -17.11 3.40
CA GLY A 479 -23.52 -16.15 2.86
C GLY A 479 -24.53 -15.66 3.89
N GLN A 480 -25.01 -16.52 4.79
CA GLN A 480 -25.90 -16.13 5.89
C GLN A 480 -25.21 -15.16 6.86
N LYS A 481 -23.95 -15.39 7.17
CA LYS A 481 -23.15 -14.51 8.05
C LYS A 481 -22.78 -13.18 7.40
N LEU A 482 -22.67 -13.14 6.07
CA LEU A 482 -22.33 -11.95 5.30
C LEU A 482 -23.54 -11.17 4.78
N ARG A 483 -24.75 -11.65 5.01
CA ARG A 483 -25.99 -11.05 4.51
C ARG A 483 -26.12 -9.57 4.86
N GLY A 484 -26.17 -8.71 3.85
CA GLY A 484 -26.26 -7.25 3.99
C GLY A 484 -25.06 -6.60 4.66
N LYS A 485 -23.89 -7.23 4.68
CA LYS A 485 -22.67 -6.72 5.32
C LYS A 485 -21.60 -6.22 4.35
N LEU A 486 -21.68 -6.56 3.07
CA LEU A 486 -20.68 -6.16 2.07
C LEU A 486 -21.27 -5.08 1.17
N HIS A 487 -20.63 -3.90 1.13
CA HIS A 487 -21.01 -2.77 0.29
C HIS A 487 -19.78 -2.31 -0.48
N ILE A 488 -19.79 -2.44 -1.82
CA ILE A 488 -18.60 -2.26 -2.66
C ILE A 488 -18.79 -1.07 -3.60
N TYR A 489 -17.77 -0.21 -3.66
CA TYR A 489 -17.75 1.00 -4.49
C TYR A 489 -16.46 1.06 -5.28
N VAL A 490 -16.51 1.36 -6.57
CA VAL A 490 -15.30 1.49 -7.38
C VAL A 490 -15.53 2.45 -8.55
N GLY A 491 -14.50 3.23 -8.89
CA GLY A 491 -14.49 3.97 -10.14
C GLY A 491 -14.28 3.05 -11.32
N ASP A 492 -15.04 3.21 -12.41
CA ASP A 492 -14.86 2.36 -13.61
C ASP A 492 -13.58 2.68 -14.40
N MET A 493 -12.93 3.82 -14.07
CA MET A 493 -11.59 4.17 -14.54
C MET A 493 -10.55 4.13 -13.42
N ASP A 494 -10.70 3.20 -12.48
CA ASP A 494 -9.70 3.00 -11.43
C ASP A 494 -8.29 2.93 -12.00
N ASN A 495 -7.37 3.71 -11.41
CA ASN A 495 -6.01 3.90 -11.93
C ASN A 495 -5.21 2.58 -11.97
N TYR A 496 -5.49 1.65 -11.06
CA TYR A 496 -4.81 0.35 -10.92
C TYR A 496 -5.64 -0.82 -11.45
N TYR A 497 -6.74 -0.54 -12.20
CA TYR A 497 -7.63 -1.56 -12.77
C TYR A 497 -8.36 -2.42 -11.73
N LEU A 498 -8.56 -1.93 -10.51
CA LEU A 498 -9.20 -2.68 -9.42
C LEU A 498 -10.69 -2.93 -9.68
N ASN A 499 -11.32 -2.12 -10.52
CA ASN A 499 -12.68 -2.34 -11.03
C ASN A 499 -12.87 -3.71 -11.70
N ASN A 500 -11.81 -4.30 -12.28
CA ASN A 500 -11.90 -5.60 -12.94
C ASN A 500 -12.32 -6.74 -11.97
N ALA A 501 -11.76 -6.76 -10.77
CA ALA A 501 -12.12 -7.75 -9.74
C ALA A 501 -13.55 -7.53 -9.22
N VAL A 502 -13.98 -6.26 -9.13
CA VAL A 502 -15.34 -5.91 -8.67
C VAL A 502 -16.40 -6.36 -9.67
N TYR A 503 -16.15 -6.27 -10.98
CA TYR A 503 -17.07 -6.81 -11.99
C TYR A 503 -17.32 -8.32 -11.80
N LEU A 504 -16.27 -9.08 -11.52
CA LEU A 504 -16.40 -10.52 -11.27
C LEU A 504 -17.12 -10.84 -9.95
N ALA A 505 -16.96 -9.97 -8.96
CA ALA A 505 -17.67 -10.08 -7.69
C ALA A 505 -19.17 -9.79 -7.87
N GLU A 506 -19.52 -8.72 -8.59
CA GLU A 506 -20.90 -8.35 -8.89
C GLU A 506 -21.62 -9.44 -9.68
N ASP A 507 -20.98 -10.01 -10.70
CA ASP A 507 -21.52 -11.11 -11.48
C ASP A 507 -21.89 -12.32 -10.60
N PHE A 508 -21.09 -12.61 -9.58
CA PHE A 508 -21.43 -13.66 -8.62
C PHE A 508 -22.60 -13.24 -7.73
N PHE A 509 -22.56 -12.05 -7.14
CA PHE A 509 -23.58 -11.60 -6.19
C PHE A 509 -24.97 -11.51 -6.82
N LYS A 510 -25.07 -11.11 -8.09
CA LYS A 510 -26.32 -11.09 -8.86
C LYS A 510 -26.97 -12.49 -9.04
N GLN A 511 -26.17 -13.55 -8.95
CA GLN A 511 -26.64 -14.93 -9.12
C GLN A 511 -26.99 -15.61 -7.81
N THR A 512 -26.68 -15.02 -6.66
CA THR A 512 -26.95 -15.62 -5.35
C THR A 512 -28.43 -15.64 -5.04
N THR A 513 -28.94 -16.78 -4.57
CA THR A 513 -30.34 -16.99 -4.20
C THR A 513 -30.53 -17.59 -2.81
N ASN A 514 -29.51 -18.27 -2.29
CA ASN A 514 -29.57 -18.95 -0.99
C ASN A 514 -28.27 -18.74 -0.15
N PRO A 515 -28.20 -17.68 0.65
CA PRO A 515 -29.11 -16.54 0.69
C PRO A 515 -28.93 -15.61 -0.51
N PRO A 516 -29.90 -14.75 -0.85
CA PRO A 516 -29.66 -13.67 -1.78
C PRO A 516 -28.65 -12.67 -1.17
N TYR A 517 -27.83 -12.07 -2.01
CA TYR A 517 -26.97 -10.95 -1.64
C TYR A 517 -27.84 -9.72 -1.34
N GLU A 518 -27.66 -9.12 -0.17
CA GLU A 518 -28.41 -7.94 0.28
C GLU A 518 -27.46 -6.75 0.53
N GLY A 519 -26.33 -6.73 -0.15
CA GLY A 519 -25.38 -5.63 -0.11
C GLY A 519 -25.56 -4.67 -1.28
N GLU A 520 -24.53 -3.91 -1.57
CA GLU A 520 -24.50 -2.90 -2.61
C GLU A 520 -23.20 -3.04 -3.42
N VAL A 521 -23.29 -2.96 -4.75
CA VAL A 521 -22.15 -2.76 -5.64
C VAL A 521 -22.46 -1.56 -6.51
N ASP A 522 -21.61 -0.53 -6.47
CA ASP A 522 -21.85 0.74 -7.13
C ASP A 522 -20.59 1.25 -7.85
N TYR A 523 -20.80 1.90 -8.99
CA TYR A 523 -19.72 2.34 -9.89
C TYR A 523 -19.77 3.84 -10.14
N GLY A 524 -18.61 4.48 -10.02
CA GLY A 524 -18.42 5.88 -10.41
C GLY A 524 -18.10 6.00 -11.90
N ASP A 525 -18.96 6.69 -12.65
CA ASP A 525 -18.74 6.95 -14.07
C ASP A 525 -17.45 7.76 -14.28
N ARG A 526 -16.47 7.16 -14.95
CA ARG A 526 -15.13 7.69 -15.20
C ARG A 526 -14.40 8.15 -13.93
N ALA A 527 -14.83 7.65 -12.78
CA ALA A 527 -14.16 7.94 -11.51
C ALA A 527 -12.87 7.12 -11.38
N GLU A 528 -11.89 7.73 -10.78
CA GLU A 528 -10.57 7.17 -10.55
C GLU A 528 -10.50 6.40 -9.21
N HIS A 529 -9.31 5.95 -8.89
CA HIS A 529 -9.00 5.24 -7.65
C HIS A 529 -9.48 5.98 -6.40
N CYS A 530 -10.03 5.23 -5.47
CA CYS A 530 -10.63 5.70 -4.20
C CYS A 530 -11.96 6.46 -4.35
N TRP A 531 -12.75 6.19 -5.40
CA TRP A 531 -14.15 6.61 -5.43
C TRP A 531 -14.97 5.82 -4.39
N ASN A 532 -15.87 6.52 -3.68
CA ASN A 532 -16.53 6.04 -2.46
C ASN A 532 -18.07 6.02 -2.52
N GLY A 533 -18.66 6.07 -3.72
CA GLY A 533 -20.12 6.08 -3.88
C GLY A 533 -20.76 7.47 -3.89
N ASP A 534 -19.99 8.55 -3.86
CA ASP A 534 -20.54 9.91 -3.96
C ASP A 534 -20.73 10.33 -5.43
N HIS A 535 -21.96 10.21 -5.94
CA HIS A 535 -22.33 10.66 -7.28
C HIS A 535 -22.54 12.18 -7.38
N THR A 536 -22.47 12.91 -6.29
CA THR A 536 -22.77 14.35 -6.25
C THR A 536 -21.55 15.23 -6.42
N ARG A 537 -20.34 14.66 -6.28
CA ARG A 537 -19.07 15.38 -6.31
C ARG A 537 -18.04 14.66 -7.16
N GLY A 538 -17.16 15.41 -7.80
CA GLY A 538 -16.01 14.85 -8.50
C GLY A 538 -15.09 14.08 -7.54
N ASN A 539 -14.36 13.09 -8.08
CA ASN A 539 -13.54 12.16 -7.30
C ASN A 539 -12.51 12.86 -6.40
N ALA A 540 -11.92 13.97 -6.85
CA ALA A 540 -10.97 14.76 -6.07
C ALA A 540 -11.53 15.27 -4.73
N TYR A 541 -12.84 15.50 -4.67
CA TYR A 541 -13.53 16.00 -3.47
C TYR A 541 -14.20 14.85 -2.69
N SER A 542 -14.84 13.91 -3.38
CA SER A 542 -15.56 12.82 -2.73
C SER A 542 -14.65 11.96 -1.85
N ARG A 543 -13.45 11.67 -2.32
CA ARG A 543 -12.45 10.89 -1.59
C ARG A 543 -12.01 11.49 -0.24
N LEU A 544 -12.23 12.78 -0.03
CA LEU A 544 -11.95 13.46 1.24
C LEU A 544 -13.10 13.34 2.26
N ARG A 545 -14.15 12.56 1.94
CA ARG A 545 -15.41 12.52 2.69
C ARG A 545 -15.83 11.11 3.10
N TYR A 546 -14.91 10.18 3.25
CA TYR A 546 -15.22 8.79 3.64
C TYR A 546 -16.04 8.72 4.94
N HIS A 547 -15.62 9.46 5.95
CA HIS A 547 -16.31 9.47 7.25
C HIS A 547 -17.75 9.96 7.14
N GLN A 548 -17.97 11.06 6.42
CA GLN A 548 -19.31 11.63 6.22
C GLN A 548 -20.19 10.75 5.32
N MET A 549 -19.59 9.99 4.42
CA MET A 549 -20.31 9.08 3.54
C MET A 549 -20.74 7.79 4.26
N PHE A 550 -19.84 7.18 5.02
CA PHE A 550 -20.07 5.83 5.53
C PHE A 550 -20.68 5.80 6.96
N ILE A 551 -20.32 6.70 7.85
CA ILE A 551 -20.84 6.66 9.24
C ILE A 551 -22.36 6.75 9.30
N PRO A 552 -23.06 7.60 8.54
CA PRO A 552 -24.52 7.58 8.51
C PRO A 552 -25.11 6.23 8.03
N LYS A 553 -24.55 5.62 6.97
CA LYS A 553 -24.98 4.28 6.49
C LYS A 553 -24.74 3.20 7.56
N ILE A 554 -23.65 3.30 8.31
CA ILE A 554 -23.34 2.41 9.44
C ILE A 554 -24.43 2.52 10.51
N VAL A 555 -24.82 3.73 10.88
CA VAL A 555 -25.87 3.94 11.90
C VAL A 555 -27.22 3.39 11.44
N GLU A 556 -27.58 3.55 10.18
CA GLU A 556 -28.77 2.90 9.62
C GLU A 556 -28.69 1.36 9.73
N ARG A 557 -27.53 0.78 9.45
CA ARG A 557 -27.29 -0.66 9.60
C ARG A 557 -27.47 -1.10 11.06
N ILE A 558 -26.89 -0.35 12.02
CA ILE A 558 -27.07 -0.62 13.45
C ILE A 558 -28.55 -0.72 13.80
N GLN A 559 -29.35 0.25 13.37
CA GLN A 559 -30.79 0.30 13.67
C GLN A 559 -31.56 -0.90 13.11
N LYS A 560 -31.13 -1.42 11.93
CA LYS A 560 -31.77 -2.54 11.25
C LYS A 560 -31.35 -3.92 11.77
N SER A 561 -30.13 -4.04 12.31
CA SER A 561 -29.50 -5.34 12.59
C SER A 561 -29.12 -5.57 14.06
N ALA A 562 -29.34 -4.61 14.94
CA ALA A 562 -29.04 -4.77 16.35
C ALA A 562 -29.90 -5.87 16.99
N PRO A 563 -29.34 -6.74 17.84
CA PRO A 563 -30.09 -7.77 18.52
C PRO A 563 -31.07 -7.18 19.53
N ALA A 564 -32.10 -7.96 19.91
CA ALA A 564 -33.07 -7.55 20.93
C ALA A 564 -32.35 -7.23 22.24
N GLY A 565 -32.69 -6.09 22.86
CA GLY A 565 -32.09 -5.61 24.10
C GLY A 565 -30.75 -4.88 23.94
N ALA A 566 -30.28 -4.66 22.69
CA ALA A 566 -29.08 -3.88 22.41
C ALA A 566 -29.22 -2.42 22.90
N ASP A 567 -28.10 -1.85 23.37
CA ASP A 567 -28.05 -0.43 23.70
C ASP A 567 -27.98 0.42 22.40
N LEU A 568 -29.13 0.99 22.05
CA LEU A 568 -29.31 1.88 20.91
C LEU A 568 -29.51 3.34 21.32
N THR A 569 -29.37 3.68 22.61
CA THR A 569 -29.79 4.96 23.15
C THR A 569 -28.70 5.72 23.90
N SER A 570 -27.78 5.05 24.61
CA SER A 570 -26.79 5.72 25.47
C SER A 570 -25.85 6.67 24.72
N TRP A 571 -25.62 6.43 23.43
CA TRP A 571 -24.78 7.23 22.54
C TRP A 571 -25.56 8.23 21.66
N LYS A 572 -26.86 8.38 21.89
CA LYS A 572 -27.74 9.34 21.20
C LYS A 572 -28.09 10.51 22.14
N TYR A 573 -27.21 11.49 22.21
CA TYR A 573 -27.38 12.69 23.01
C TYR A 573 -26.98 13.95 22.25
#